data_ef4ce09c54bd0f690c8c8858683cec10
#
_entry.id   ef4ce09c54bd0f690c8c8858683cec10
#
_cell.length_a   1.000
_cell.length_b   1.000
_cell.length_c   1.000
_cell.angle_alpha   90.00
_cell.angle_beta   90.00
_cell.angle_gamma   90.00
#
_symmetry.space_group_name_H-M   'P 1'
#
loop_
_entity.id
_entity.type
_entity.pdbx_description
1 polymer ?
#
loop_
_entity_poly.entity_id
_entity_poly.type
_entity_poly.pdbx_seq_one_letter_code
_entity_poly.pdbx_strand_id
1 'polypeptide(L)'
;MLKKIALVLMLALPMGVFAQNLKFGHINAQEIITVMPEFTKAQNDIQTLEKQLTAELQRTQEEFNKKYQEFQQAMAKDSLPANIAERRKKELQDMMQRQEQFQQDAQQQMQKAQTDAMAPIYKKLDDAIKDLLSLSYELTAPKKRNNRFFH
;
A
#
# COMPACT_ATOMS: atom_id res chain seq x y z
N MET A 1 44.90 -60.45 -0.86
CA MET A 1 43.74 -60.17 -1.69
C MET A 1 42.54 -59.69 -0.86
N LEU A 2 42.33 -60.17 0.36
CA LEU A 2 41.22 -59.75 1.24
C LEU A 2 41.18 -58.22 1.57
N LYS A 3 42.36 -57.58 1.76
CA LYS A 3 42.43 -56.14 2.07
C LYS A 3 41.95 -55.21 0.94
N LYS A 4 42.07 -55.65 -0.31
CA LYS A 4 41.59 -54.92 -1.49
C LYS A 4 40.07 -55.03 -1.69
N ILE A 5 39.47 -56.14 -1.27
CA ILE A 5 38.04 -56.39 -1.30
C ILE A 5 37.33 -55.58 -0.20
N ALA A 6 37.91 -55.45 0.97
CA ALA A 6 37.39 -54.62 2.04
C ALA A 6 37.37 -53.12 1.69
N LEU A 7 38.37 -52.64 0.92
CA LEU A 7 38.42 -51.26 0.47
C LEU A 7 37.34 -50.93 -0.56
N VAL A 8 37.04 -51.89 -1.46
CA VAL A 8 35.96 -51.71 -2.46
C VAL A 8 34.58 -51.79 -1.83
N LEU A 9 34.40 -52.59 -0.77
CA LEU A 9 33.13 -52.63 -0.04
C LEU A 9 32.86 -51.37 0.78
N MET A 10 33.90 -50.65 1.22
CA MET A 10 33.77 -49.41 1.96
C MET A 10 33.43 -48.23 1.07
N LEU A 11 33.73 -48.30 -0.26
CA LEU A 11 33.37 -47.29 -1.24
C LEU A 11 31.94 -47.45 -1.78
N ALA A 12 31.28 -48.57 -1.48
CA ALA A 12 29.90 -48.84 -1.90
C ALA A 12 28.85 -48.46 -0.86
N LEU A 13 29.22 -47.57 0.10
CA LEU A 13 28.22 -46.94 0.97
C LEU A 13 27.30 -46.11 0.10
N PRO A 14 25.98 -46.35 0.16
CA PRO A 14 25.05 -45.67 -0.73
C PRO A 14 25.07 -44.16 -0.49
N MET A 15 25.54 -43.38 -1.47
CA MET A 15 25.31 -41.94 -1.59
C MET A 15 23.81 -41.62 -1.83
N GLY A 16 22.94 -42.42 -1.27
CA GLY A 16 21.53 -42.39 -1.58
C GLY A 16 20.64 -42.01 -0.44
N VAL A 17 20.88 -40.90 0.29
CA VAL A 17 19.84 -40.44 1.25
C VAL A 17 19.85 -38.92 1.49
N PHE A 18 20.01 -38.07 0.54
CA PHE A 18 19.65 -36.66 0.70
C PHE A 18 18.90 -36.09 -0.51
N ALA A 19 18.06 -36.88 -1.14
CA ALA A 19 16.97 -36.32 -1.91
C ALA A 19 15.85 -35.91 -0.91
N GLN A 20 16.09 -34.87 -0.12
CA GLN A 20 14.98 -34.16 0.52
C GLN A 20 14.15 -33.60 -0.63
N ASN A 21 12.96 -34.16 -0.83
CA ASN A 21 11.96 -33.58 -1.73
C ASN A 21 11.61 -32.20 -1.17
N LEU A 22 12.37 -31.18 -1.58
CA LEU A 22 12.07 -29.80 -1.29
C LEU A 22 10.73 -29.47 -1.97
N LYS A 23 9.69 -29.37 -1.17
CA LYS A 23 8.38 -28.93 -1.64
C LYS A 23 8.43 -27.41 -1.72
N PHE A 24 8.41 -26.89 -2.94
CA PHE A 24 8.28 -25.46 -3.18
C PHE A 24 6.79 -25.11 -3.24
N GLY A 25 6.38 -24.14 -2.43
CA GLY A 25 5.08 -23.50 -2.54
C GLY A 25 5.23 -22.15 -3.24
N HIS A 26 4.29 -21.80 -4.10
CA HIS A 26 4.16 -20.47 -4.69
C HIS A 26 2.90 -19.81 -4.17
N ILE A 27 3.03 -18.57 -3.71
CA ILE A 27 1.90 -17.75 -3.21
C ILE A 27 1.82 -16.52 -4.10
N ASN A 28 0.65 -16.28 -4.69
CA ASN A 28 0.36 -15.03 -5.38
C ASN A 28 -0.21 -14.02 -4.38
N ALA A 29 0.67 -13.19 -3.82
CA ALA A 29 0.31 -12.18 -2.84
C ALA A 29 -0.76 -11.18 -3.37
N GLN A 30 -0.69 -10.85 -4.67
CA GLN A 30 -1.63 -9.92 -5.28
C GLN A 30 -3.06 -10.48 -5.31
N GLU A 31 -3.21 -11.75 -5.66
CA GLU A 31 -4.54 -12.41 -5.66
C GLU A 31 -5.13 -12.46 -4.25
N ILE A 32 -4.32 -12.74 -3.25
CA ILE A 32 -4.77 -12.75 -1.85
C ILE A 32 -5.25 -11.37 -1.43
N ILE A 33 -4.47 -10.32 -1.70
CA ILE A 33 -4.83 -8.94 -1.35
C ILE A 33 -6.17 -8.56 -1.96
N THR A 34 -6.40 -8.88 -3.24
CA THR A 34 -7.64 -8.47 -3.95
C THR A 34 -8.91 -9.10 -3.39
N VAL A 35 -8.82 -10.26 -2.74
CA VAL A 35 -9.98 -10.91 -2.11
C VAL A 35 -10.16 -10.55 -0.64
N MET A 36 -9.25 -9.78 -0.05
CA MET A 36 -9.36 -9.32 1.33
C MET A 36 -10.43 -8.24 1.47
N PRO A 37 -11.36 -8.36 2.45
CA PRO A 37 -12.40 -7.34 2.66
C PRO A 37 -11.84 -5.98 3.04
N GLU A 38 -10.69 -5.94 3.72
CA GLU A 38 -9.97 -4.73 4.06
C GLU A 38 -9.49 -3.98 2.81
N PHE A 39 -9.12 -4.69 1.73
CA PHE A 39 -8.73 -4.08 0.47
C PHE A 39 -9.91 -3.37 -0.21
N THR A 40 -11.07 -4.02 -0.25
CA THR A 40 -12.29 -3.40 -0.79
C THR A 40 -12.68 -2.16 0.00
N LYS A 41 -12.59 -2.22 1.34
CA LYS A 41 -12.84 -1.06 2.19
C LYS A 41 -11.85 0.08 1.91
N ALA A 42 -10.55 -0.23 1.85
CA ALA A 42 -9.49 0.73 1.54
C ALA A 42 -9.74 1.43 0.19
N GLN A 43 -10.13 0.69 -0.86
CA GLN A 43 -10.48 1.26 -2.15
C GLN A 43 -11.67 2.22 -2.07
N ASN A 44 -12.73 1.85 -1.34
CA ASN A 44 -13.91 2.69 -1.17
C ASN A 44 -13.59 3.97 -0.40
N ASP A 45 -12.76 3.87 0.64
CA ASP A 45 -12.33 5.02 1.45
C ASP A 45 -11.49 5.99 0.61
N ILE A 46 -10.54 5.48 -0.19
CA ILE A 46 -9.72 6.26 -1.12
C ILE A 46 -10.61 6.94 -2.18
N GLN A 47 -11.54 6.21 -2.78
CA GLN A 47 -12.47 6.78 -3.77
C GLN A 47 -13.36 7.88 -3.17
N THR A 48 -13.77 7.69 -1.92
CA THR A 48 -14.57 8.71 -1.21
C THR A 48 -13.75 9.97 -0.96
N LEU A 49 -12.49 9.82 -0.52
CA LEU A 49 -11.58 10.95 -0.35
C LEU A 49 -11.33 11.69 -1.67
N GLU A 50 -11.08 10.96 -2.76
CA GLU A 50 -10.90 11.54 -4.10
C GLU A 50 -12.09 12.39 -4.53
N LYS A 51 -13.32 11.87 -4.34
CA LYS A 51 -14.55 12.60 -4.64
C LYS A 51 -14.68 13.87 -3.80
N GLN A 52 -14.34 13.81 -2.51
CA GLN A 52 -14.38 14.96 -1.61
C GLN A 52 -13.39 16.04 -2.03
N LEU A 53 -12.14 15.67 -2.32
CA LEU A 53 -11.09 16.60 -2.75
C LEU A 53 -11.44 17.22 -4.11
N THR A 54 -11.97 16.43 -5.04
CA THR A 54 -12.41 16.93 -6.35
C THR A 54 -13.58 17.91 -6.23
N ALA A 55 -14.57 17.60 -5.40
CA ALA A 55 -15.71 18.50 -5.16
C ALA A 55 -15.26 19.82 -4.53
N GLU A 56 -14.30 19.78 -3.61
CA GLU A 56 -13.76 21.00 -2.99
C GLU A 56 -12.98 21.85 -4.01
N LEU A 57 -12.19 21.21 -4.88
CA LEU A 57 -11.51 21.92 -5.99
C LEU A 57 -12.51 22.60 -6.92
N GLN A 58 -13.57 21.90 -7.30
CA GLN A 58 -14.62 22.48 -8.16
C GLN A 58 -15.31 23.66 -7.47
N ARG A 59 -15.68 23.52 -6.20
CA ARG A 59 -16.32 24.59 -5.44
C ARG A 59 -15.46 25.84 -5.35
N THR A 60 -14.17 25.69 -5.06
CA THR A 60 -13.25 26.83 -4.97
C THR A 60 -13.00 27.48 -6.34
N GLN A 61 -12.96 26.67 -7.41
CA GLN A 61 -12.85 27.19 -8.78
C GLN A 61 -14.10 27.99 -9.21
N GLU A 62 -15.28 27.48 -8.90
CA GLU A 62 -16.55 28.19 -9.19
C GLU A 62 -16.64 29.52 -8.42
N GLU A 63 -16.24 29.52 -7.14
CA GLU A 63 -16.20 30.74 -6.33
C GLU A 63 -15.21 31.77 -6.89
N PHE A 64 -14.02 31.32 -7.28
CA PHE A 64 -13.05 32.18 -7.95
C PHE A 64 -13.62 32.80 -9.24
N ASN A 65 -14.18 31.97 -10.11
CA ASN A 65 -14.74 32.42 -11.39
C ASN A 65 -15.86 33.45 -11.19
N LYS A 66 -16.74 33.22 -10.21
CA LYS A 66 -17.81 34.15 -9.86
C LYS A 66 -17.24 35.48 -9.38
N LYS A 67 -16.32 35.50 -8.43
CA LYS A 67 -15.70 36.72 -7.89
C LYS A 67 -14.90 37.45 -8.98
N TYR A 68 -14.23 36.71 -9.85
CA TYR A 68 -13.50 37.30 -10.96
C TYR A 68 -14.44 38.00 -11.97
N GLN A 69 -15.56 37.36 -12.33
CA GLN A 69 -16.58 37.99 -13.21
C GLN A 69 -17.20 39.23 -12.57
N GLU A 70 -17.56 39.17 -11.25
CA GLU A 70 -18.08 40.32 -10.53
C GLU A 70 -17.08 41.47 -10.51
N PHE A 71 -15.80 41.17 -10.32
CA PHE A 71 -14.73 42.16 -10.33
C PHE A 71 -14.60 42.81 -11.74
N GLN A 72 -14.57 41.99 -12.80
CA GLN A 72 -14.49 42.51 -14.18
C GLN A 72 -15.69 43.41 -14.54
N GLN A 73 -16.91 42.99 -14.18
CA GLN A 73 -18.11 43.77 -14.45
C GLN A 73 -18.11 45.12 -13.70
N ALA A 74 -17.64 45.13 -12.48
CA ALA A 74 -17.54 46.31 -11.68
C ALA A 74 -16.47 47.30 -12.21
N MET A 75 -15.34 46.78 -12.68
CA MET A 75 -14.29 47.56 -13.36
C MET A 75 -14.78 48.16 -14.70
N ALA A 76 -15.51 47.38 -15.50
CA ALA A 76 -16.04 47.86 -16.78
C ALA A 76 -17.08 48.99 -16.63
N LYS A 77 -17.78 49.08 -15.52
CA LYS A 77 -18.77 50.11 -15.21
C LYS A 77 -18.19 51.34 -14.54
N ASP A 78 -16.87 51.37 -14.35
CA ASP A 78 -16.14 52.42 -13.61
C ASP A 78 -16.76 52.74 -12.23
N SER A 79 -17.34 51.67 -11.60
CA SER A 79 -18.13 51.78 -10.39
C SER A 79 -17.35 51.45 -9.12
N LEU A 80 -16.03 51.15 -9.23
CA LEU A 80 -15.20 50.74 -8.11
C LEU A 80 -14.22 51.84 -7.67
N PRO A 81 -14.28 52.36 -6.44
CA PRO A 81 -13.20 53.14 -5.86
C PRO A 81 -11.86 52.36 -5.91
N ALA A 82 -10.75 53.06 -6.13
CA ALA A 82 -9.43 52.45 -6.31
C ALA A 82 -9.02 51.54 -5.17
N ASN A 83 -9.29 51.92 -3.93
CA ASN A 83 -9.01 51.13 -2.73
C ASN A 83 -9.82 49.79 -2.67
N ILE A 84 -11.05 49.83 -3.19
CA ILE A 84 -11.90 48.62 -3.27
C ILE A 84 -11.41 47.70 -4.40
N ALA A 85 -11.01 48.27 -5.55
CA ALA A 85 -10.44 47.56 -6.66
C ALA A 85 -9.16 46.80 -6.25
N GLU A 86 -8.24 47.48 -5.52
CA GLU A 86 -7.02 46.86 -5.01
C GLU A 86 -7.31 45.74 -4.03
N ARG A 87 -8.24 45.92 -3.09
CA ARG A 87 -8.63 44.88 -2.15
C ARG A 87 -9.19 43.65 -2.86
N ARG A 88 -10.08 43.82 -3.84
CA ARG A 88 -10.65 42.71 -4.61
C ARG A 88 -9.60 41.97 -5.46
N LYS A 89 -8.67 42.74 -6.06
CA LYS A 89 -7.54 42.15 -6.77
C LYS A 89 -6.69 41.26 -5.87
N LYS A 90 -6.38 41.75 -4.67
CA LYS A 90 -5.64 41.00 -3.66
C LYS A 90 -6.40 39.74 -3.23
N GLU A 91 -7.70 39.84 -2.99
CA GLU A 91 -8.55 38.68 -2.65
C GLU A 91 -8.49 37.58 -3.72
N LEU A 92 -8.57 37.95 -5.00
CA LEU A 92 -8.43 37.02 -6.11
C LEU A 92 -7.04 36.37 -6.16
N GLN A 93 -5.98 37.13 -5.91
CA GLN A 93 -4.62 36.58 -5.84
C GLN A 93 -4.48 35.58 -4.66
N ASP A 94 -5.01 35.93 -3.50
CA ASP A 94 -5.00 35.05 -2.32
C ASP A 94 -5.82 33.77 -2.56
N MET A 95 -6.91 33.85 -3.34
CA MET A 95 -7.69 32.68 -3.74
C MET A 95 -6.89 31.75 -4.67
N MET A 96 -6.18 32.31 -5.65
CA MET A 96 -5.31 31.52 -6.55
C MET A 96 -4.22 30.80 -5.75
N GLN A 97 -3.55 31.52 -4.85
CA GLN A 97 -2.50 30.92 -4.03
C GLN A 97 -3.03 29.79 -3.12
N ARG A 98 -4.20 30.00 -2.50
CA ARG A 98 -4.85 28.95 -1.69
C ARG A 98 -5.26 27.75 -2.53
N GLN A 99 -5.72 27.96 -3.76
CA GLN A 99 -6.09 26.86 -4.65
C GLN A 99 -4.86 26.04 -5.06
N GLU A 100 -3.74 26.68 -5.34
CA GLU A 100 -2.47 26.01 -5.64
C GLU A 100 -1.98 25.19 -4.43
N GLN A 101 -2.01 25.79 -3.23
CA GLN A 101 -1.66 25.09 -2.00
C GLN A 101 -2.57 23.88 -1.76
N PHE A 102 -3.88 24.05 -1.95
CA PHE A 102 -4.84 22.96 -1.77
C PHE A 102 -4.58 21.81 -2.75
N GLN A 103 -4.18 22.08 -4.01
CA GLN A 103 -3.83 21.02 -4.96
C GLN A 103 -2.63 20.20 -4.48
N GLN A 104 -1.60 20.86 -3.95
CA GLN A 104 -0.43 20.18 -3.38
C GLN A 104 -0.82 19.36 -2.14
N ASP A 105 -1.60 19.91 -1.24
CA ASP A 105 -2.08 19.25 -0.04
C ASP A 105 -2.98 18.06 -0.38
N ALA A 106 -3.84 18.17 -1.39
CA ALA A 106 -4.70 17.10 -1.88
C ALA A 106 -3.88 15.91 -2.42
N GLN A 107 -2.81 16.18 -3.18
CA GLN A 107 -1.91 15.13 -3.65
C GLN A 107 -1.22 14.41 -2.50
N GLN A 108 -0.72 15.15 -1.49
CA GLN A 108 -0.11 14.56 -0.31
C GLN A 108 -1.10 13.73 0.50
N GLN A 109 -2.33 14.24 0.68
CA GLN A 109 -3.40 13.50 1.36
C GLN A 109 -3.74 12.20 0.65
N MET A 110 -3.84 12.21 -0.69
CA MET A 110 -4.09 10.99 -1.48
C MET A 110 -2.97 9.97 -1.33
N GLN A 111 -1.71 10.38 -1.43
CA GLN A 111 -0.56 9.48 -1.24
C GLN A 111 -0.54 8.89 0.17
N LYS A 112 -0.77 9.74 1.18
CA LYS A 112 -0.83 9.29 2.57
C LYS A 112 -1.98 8.32 2.79
N ALA A 113 -3.18 8.62 2.30
CA ALA A 113 -4.34 7.76 2.41
C ALA A 113 -4.09 6.38 1.78
N GLN A 114 -3.48 6.33 0.58
CA GLN A 114 -3.11 5.07 -0.06
C GLN A 114 -2.11 4.26 0.77
N THR A 115 -1.07 4.90 1.29
CA THR A 115 -0.06 4.25 2.12
C THR A 115 -0.67 3.72 3.42
N ASP A 116 -1.42 4.56 4.13
CA ASP A 116 -2.04 4.22 5.41
C ASP A 116 -3.09 3.10 5.27
N ALA A 117 -3.83 3.10 4.16
CA ALA A 117 -4.83 2.08 3.89
C ALA A 117 -4.21 0.72 3.53
N MET A 118 -3.07 0.72 2.83
CA MET A 118 -2.40 -0.52 2.41
C MET A 118 -1.51 -1.14 3.49
N ALA A 119 -0.96 -0.34 4.41
CA ALA A 119 -0.06 -0.82 5.45
C ALA A 119 -0.63 -1.97 6.30
N PRO A 120 -1.87 -1.89 6.85
CA PRO A 120 -2.46 -2.98 7.62
C PRO A 120 -2.74 -4.24 6.78
N ILE A 121 -3.03 -4.07 5.48
CA ILE A 121 -3.28 -5.17 4.56
C ILE A 121 -2.00 -5.98 4.33
N TYR A 122 -0.89 -5.29 4.02
CA TYR A 122 0.42 -5.95 3.88
C TYR A 122 0.88 -6.60 5.18
N LYS A 123 0.65 -5.95 6.32
CA LYS A 123 0.98 -6.54 7.62
C LYS A 123 0.20 -7.83 7.85
N LYS A 124 -1.10 -7.84 7.60
CA LYS A 124 -1.95 -9.03 7.76
C LYS A 124 -1.53 -10.16 6.82
N LEU A 125 -1.15 -9.83 5.58
CA LEU A 125 -0.63 -10.80 4.62
C LEU A 125 0.70 -11.41 5.10
N ASP A 126 1.63 -10.57 5.56
CA ASP A 126 2.93 -11.02 6.09
C ASP A 126 2.78 -11.92 7.31
N ASP A 127 1.91 -11.54 8.24
CA ASP A 127 1.59 -12.35 9.43
C ASP A 127 1.01 -13.72 9.01
N ALA A 128 0.06 -13.76 8.06
CA ALA A 128 -0.51 -15.01 7.57
C ALA A 128 0.52 -15.91 6.85
N ILE A 129 1.43 -15.33 6.10
CA ILE A 129 2.53 -16.07 5.44
C ILE A 129 3.47 -16.66 6.49
N LYS A 130 3.83 -15.92 7.54
CA LYS A 130 4.67 -16.39 8.64
C LYS A 130 4.01 -17.56 9.38
N ASP A 131 2.72 -17.46 9.64
CA ASP A 131 1.95 -18.53 10.30
C ASP A 131 1.94 -19.80 9.45
N LEU A 132 1.72 -19.69 8.14
CA LEU A 132 1.79 -20.83 7.21
C LEU A 132 3.18 -21.47 7.19
N LEU A 133 4.25 -20.66 7.17
CA LEU A 133 5.63 -21.16 7.20
C LEU A 133 5.94 -21.90 8.52
N SER A 134 5.50 -21.36 9.65
CA SER A 134 5.70 -22.00 10.97
C SER A 134 4.96 -23.34 11.04
N LEU A 135 3.72 -23.38 10.58
CA LEU A 135 2.91 -24.60 10.54
C LEU A 135 3.53 -25.66 9.61
N SER A 136 4.03 -25.25 8.44
CA SER A 136 4.69 -26.16 7.51
C SER A 136 5.97 -26.75 8.11
N TYR A 137 6.72 -25.96 8.86
CA TYR A 137 7.92 -26.42 9.57
C TYR A 137 7.58 -27.44 10.67
N GLU A 138 6.54 -27.20 11.47
CA GLU A 138 6.09 -28.14 12.49
C GLU A 138 5.62 -29.47 11.91
N LEU A 139 4.93 -29.43 10.75
CA LEU A 139 4.46 -30.65 10.08
C LEU A 139 5.58 -31.46 9.43
N THR A 140 6.67 -30.80 9.02
CA THR A 140 7.82 -31.45 8.37
C THR A 140 8.96 -31.80 9.29
N ALA A 141 8.98 -31.23 10.50
CA ALA A 141 10.01 -31.53 11.51
C ALA A 141 9.91 -33.00 11.93
N PRO A 142 11.04 -33.73 11.98
CA PRO A 142 11.04 -35.12 12.44
C PRO A 142 10.59 -35.16 13.91
N LYS A 143 9.45 -35.85 14.13
CA LYS A 143 8.90 -36.06 15.46
C LYS A 143 9.97 -36.68 16.34
N LYS A 144 10.54 -35.94 17.32
CA LYS A 144 11.49 -36.45 18.28
C LYS A 144 10.86 -37.70 18.94
N ARG A 145 11.36 -38.89 18.58
CA ARG A 145 11.01 -40.14 19.24
C ARG A 145 11.43 -39.99 20.71
N ASN A 146 10.47 -39.79 21.58
CA ASN A 146 10.69 -39.92 23.00
C ASN A 146 11.08 -41.39 23.30
N ASN A 147 12.37 -41.72 23.27
CA ASN A 147 12.88 -42.96 23.81
C ASN A 147 12.79 -42.86 25.34
N ARG A 148 11.57 -43.03 25.86
CA ARG A 148 11.36 -43.45 27.25
C ARG A 148 11.17 -44.98 27.27
N PHE A 149 12.22 -45.69 27.06
CA PHE A 149 12.33 -47.05 27.53
C PHE A 149 13.74 -47.22 28.06
N PHE A 150 13.83 -47.28 29.38
CA PHE A 150 14.67 -48.11 30.20
C PHE A 150 14.75 -47.53 31.61
N HIS A 151 13.88 -48.04 32.44
CA HIS A 151 14.21 -48.43 33.80
C HIS A 151 13.52 -49.78 34.07
#